data_af308f77945dfbe001b3ea7b14e9c52a
#
_entry.id   af308f77945dfbe001b3ea7b14e9c52a
#
_cell.length_a   1.000
_cell.length_b   1.000
_cell.length_c   1.000
_cell.angle_alpha   90.00
_cell.angle_beta   90.00
_cell.angle_gamma   90.00
#
_symmetry.space_group_name_H-M   'P 1'
#
loop_
_entity.id
_entity.type
_entity.pdbx_description
1 polymer ?
#
loop_
_entity_poly.entity_id
_entity_poly.type
_entity_poly.pdbx_seq_one_letter_code
_entity_poly.pdbx_strand_id
1 'polypeptide(L)'
;MIYLDNAATTLRKPPCVVDAVVAAMGSLGNAGRGASAGSLDAARVVEGCRERVAALLGCARADHVAFAPNSTEALNCAINGLVRPGDRVVTTVLEHNSVLRPLNRLAAERGVTVECAGCDALGRLDMAGLERLVTPGIRAVVVTHASNVTGNVVDVACVAELAHAAGALCVVDAS
;
A
#
# COMPACT_ATOMS: atom_id res chain seq x y z
N MET A 1 -21.24 -16.07 15.55
CA MET A 1 -21.22 -14.83 14.74
C MET A 1 -20.29 -15.06 13.56
N ILE A 2 -20.76 -14.81 12.33
CA ILE A 2 -19.96 -14.81 11.12
C ILE A 2 -19.43 -13.38 10.93
N TYR A 3 -18.09 -13.21 10.84
CA TYR A 3 -17.44 -11.92 10.64
C TYR A 3 -16.68 -11.94 9.31
N LEU A 4 -17.08 -11.08 8.36
CA LEU A 4 -16.59 -11.04 6.98
C LEU A 4 -15.85 -9.74 6.65
N ASP A 5 -15.53 -8.91 7.66
CA ASP A 5 -14.89 -7.60 7.47
C ASP A 5 -13.48 -7.55 8.09
N ASN A 6 -12.71 -8.64 7.95
CA ASN A 6 -11.32 -8.67 8.44
C ASN A 6 -10.39 -7.71 7.68
N ALA A 7 -10.76 -7.29 6.49
CA ALA A 7 -10.01 -6.29 5.71
C ALA A 7 -10.02 -4.91 6.40
N ALA A 8 -11.14 -4.51 7.01
CA ALA A 8 -11.20 -3.28 7.80
C ALA A 8 -10.41 -3.41 9.10
N THR A 9 -10.62 -4.52 9.84
CA THR A 9 -9.81 -4.89 11.01
C THR A 9 -10.05 -6.36 11.38
N THR A 10 -9.00 -7.05 11.79
CA THR A 10 -9.10 -8.43 12.29
C THR A 10 -9.84 -8.46 13.63
N LEU A 11 -11.03 -9.06 13.69
CA LEU A 11 -11.80 -9.16 14.95
C LEU A 11 -11.11 -10.08 15.96
N ARG A 12 -10.73 -11.26 15.51
CA ARG A 12 -10.08 -12.27 16.36
C ARG A 12 -8.59 -12.32 16.07
N LYS A 13 -7.78 -11.77 16.98
CA LYS A 13 -6.32 -11.89 16.92
C LYS A 13 -5.91 -13.31 17.33
N PRO A 14 -4.98 -13.95 16.61
CA PRO A 14 -4.37 -15.19 17.10
C PRO A 14 -3.77 -15.00 18.51
N PRO A 15 -3.88 -15.99 19.41
CA PRO A 15 -3.34 -15.88 20.78
C PRO A 15 -1.87 -15.46 20.81
N CYS A 16 -1.04 -16.01 19.91
CA CYS A 16 0.38 -15.65 19.81
C CYS A 16 0.63 -14.16 19.53
N VAL A 17 -0.29 -13.46 18.86
CA VAL A 17 -0.19 -12.01 18.64
C VAL A 17 -0.44 -11.27 19.94
N VAL A 18 -1.48 -11.66 20.69
CA VAL A 18 -1.80 -11.05 21.99
C VAL A 18 -0.65 -11.25 22.96
N ASP A 19 -0.14 -12.49 23.07
CA ASP A 19 0.97 -12.84 23.97
C ASP A 19 2.24 -12.06 23.62
N ALA A 20 2.56 -11.92 22.34
CA ALA A 20 3.72 -11.13 21.88
C ALA A 20 3.60 -9.64 22.24
N VAL A 21 2.39 -9.05 22.10
CA VAL A 21 2.15 -7.65 22.47
C VAL A 21 2.31 -7.45 23.98
N VAL A 22 1.72 -8.33 24.80
CA VAL A 22 1.84 -8.27 26.25
C VAL A 22 3.29 -8.40 26.70
N ALA A 23 4.04 -9.36 26.13
CA ALA A 23 5.45 -9.54 26.43
C ALA A 23 6.28 -8.30 26.06
N ALA A 24 6.02 -7.72 24.88
CA ALA A 24 6.68 -6.51 24.41
C ALA A 24 6.44 -5.30 25.33
N MET A 25 5.21 -5.11 25.82
CA MET A 25 4.87 -4.02 26.75
C MET A 25 5.62 -4.11 28.07
N GLY A 26 5.97 -5.32 28.53
CA GLY A 26 6.67 -5.55 29.79
C GLY A 26 8.21 -5.51 29.69
N SER A 27 8.80 -5.60 28.50
CA SER A 27 10.24 -5.84 28.36
C SER A 27 10.97 -4.94 27.37
N LEU A 28 10.26 -4.35 26.38
CA LEU A 28 10.91 -3.59 25.31
C LEU A 28 11.05 -2.10 25.64
N GLY A 29 12.20 -1.54 25.27
CA GLY A 29 12.48 -0.11 25.33
C GLY A 29 12.26 0.57 23.99
N ASN A 30 12.92 1.72 23.78
CA ASN A 30 12.87 2.47 22.52
C ASN A 30 13.79 1.83 21.48
N ALA A 31 13.21 1.35 20.38
CA ALA A 31 13.96 0.70 19.29
C ALA A 31 14.91 1.65 18.52
N GLY A 32 14.66 2.97 18.56
CA GLY A 32 15.44 3.96 17.80
C GLY A 32 16.57 4.61 18.57
N ARG A 33 16.62 4.46 19.91
CA ARG A 33 17.60 5.13 20.77
C ARG A 33 17.89 4.33 22.02
N GLY A 34 19.17 4.24 22.38
CA GLY A 34 19.62 3.63 23.60
C GLY A 34 20.42 2.33 23.39
N ALA A 35 21.31 2.05 24.35
CA ALA A 35 22.16 0.84 24.37
C ALA A 35 21.73 -0.15 25.47
N SER A 36 20.58 0.07 26.12
CA SER A 36 20.04 -0.88 27.10
C SER A 36 19.60 -2.19 26.44
N ALA A 37 19.60 -3.28 27.19
CA ALA A 37 19.14 -4.57 26.68
C ALA A 37 17.73 -4.47 26.07
N GLY A 38 16.78 -3.80 26.75
CA GLY A 38 15.42 -3.61 26.24
C GLY A 38 15.34 -2.79 24.96
N SER A 39 16.26 -1.82 24.74
CA SER A 39 16.32 -1.06 23.48
C SER A 39 16.87 -1.89 22.34
N LEU A 40 17.89 -2.71 22.58
CA LEU A 40 18.45 -3.63 21.60
C LEU A 40 17.44 -4.70 21.21
N ASP A 41 16.69 -5.24 22.18
CA ASP A 41 15.66 -6.24 21.92
C ASP A 41 14.50 -5.64 21.12
N ALA A 42 14.09 -4.41 21.42
CA ALA A 42 13.11 -3.69 20.62
C ALA A 42 13.57 -3.51 19.15
N ALA A 43 14.83 -3.12 18.93
CA ALA A 43 15.40 -2.99 17.59
C ALA A 43 15.41 -4.34 16.84
N ARG A 44 15.78 -5.44 17.51
CA ARG A 44 15.75 -6.79 16.92
C ARG A 44 14.33 -7.23 16.54
N VAL A 45 13.32 -6.91 17.35
CA VAL A 45 11.91 -7.22 17.04
C VAL A 45 11.46 -6.48 15.79
N VAL A 46 11.78 -5.17 15.68
CA VAL A 46 11.43 -4.36 14.52
C VAL A 46 12.12 -4.89 13.26
N GLU A 47 13.42 -5.16 13.31
CA GLU A 47 14.19 -5.67 12.18
C GLU A 47 13.70 -7.07 11.76
N GLY A 48 13.52 -7.98 12.69
CA GLY A 48 12.98 -9.30 12.38
C GLY A 48 11.56 -9.27 11.80
N CYS A 49 10.76 -8.24 12.10
CA CYS A 49 9.48 -8.03 11.44
C CYS A 49 9.69 -7.57 9.98
N ARG A 50 10.61 -6.63 9.71
CA ARG A 50 10.95 -6.19 8.36
C ARG A 50 11.43 -7.34 7.48
N GLU A 51 12.32 -8.18 8.00
CA GLU A 51 12.83 -9.36 7.30
C GLU A 51 11.70 -10.30 6.89
N ARG A 52 10.75 -10.59 7.80
CA ARG A 52 9.61 -11.46 7.51
C ARG A 52 8.66 -10.86 6.48
N VAL A 53 8.37 -9.56 6.57
CA VAL A 53 7.52 -8.88 5.59
C VAL A 53 8.21 -8.82 4.23
N ALA A 54 9.51 -8.51 4.19
CA ALA A 54 10.29 -8.54 2.97
C ALA A 54 10.27 -9.92 2.30
N ALA A 55 10.48 -10.99 3.09
CA ALA A 55 10.40 -12.36 2.59
C ALA A 55 9.01 -12.72 2.07
N LEU A 56 7.94 -12.32 2.76
CA LEU A 56 6.56 -12.53 2.34
C LEU A 56 6.25 -11.87 0.99
N LEU A 57 6.77 -10.67 0.77
CA LEU A 57 6.56 -9.88 -0.43
C LEU A 57 7.59 -10.15 -1.54
N GLY A 58 8.53 -11.09 -1.34
CA GLY A 58 9.59 -11.37 -2.30
C GLY A 58 10.61 -10.22 -2.46
N CYS A 59 10.69 -9.32 -1.49
CA CYS A 59 11.64 -8.22 -1.48
C CYS A 59 13.00 -8.70 -0.97
N ALA A 60 14.07 -8.43 -1.72
CA ALA A 60 15.41 -8.85 -1.35
C ALA A 60 16.02 -8.08 -0.17
N ARG A 61 15.41 -6.95 0.23
CA ARG A 61 15.97 -6.01 1.20
C ARG A 61 14.94 -5.65 2.28
N ALA A 62 15.25 -5.96 3.53
CA ALA A 62 14.40 -5.65 4.69
C ALA A 62 14.29 -4.12 4.93
N ASP A 63 15.33 -3.35 4.60
CA ASP A 63 15.33 -1.89 4.73
C ASP A 63 14.42 -1.16 3.72
N HIS A 64 13.85 -1.90 2.74
CA HIS A 64 12.78 -1.40 1.88
C HIS A 64 11.39 -1.49 2.53
N VAL A 65 11.27 -2.12 3.69
CA VAL A 65 10.01 -2.17 4.46
C VAL A 65 9.96 -0.97 5.42
N ALA A 66 9.03 -0.06 5.18
CA ALA A 66 8.74 1.05 6.07
C ALA A 66 7.40 0.82 6.80
N PHE A 67 7.39 1.02 8.12
CA PHE A 67 6.18 0.93 8.91
C PHE A 67 5.44 2.27 8.95
N ALA A 68 4.12 2.20 8.87
CA ALA A 68 3.22 3.33 9.05
C ALA A 68 2.12 2.95 10.06
N PRO A 69 1.46 3.92 10.69
CA PRO A 69 0.37 3.65 11.64
C PRO A 69 -0.83 2.92 11.01
N ASN A 70 -1.04 3.12 9.72
CA ASN A 70 -2.12 2.51 8.94
C ASN A 70 -1.85 2.63 7.43
N SER A 71 -2.64 1.94 6.60
CA SER A 71 -2.54 1.97 5.14
C SER A 71 -2.77 3.37 4.57
N THR A 72 -3.67 4.16 5.15
CA THR A 72 -3.95 5.53 4.69
C THR A 72 -2.69 6.40 4.77
N GLU A 73 -1.96 6.34 5.89
CA GLU A 73 -0.71 7.07 6.06
C GLU A 73 0.37 6.57 5.10
N ALA A 74 0.51 5.24 4.96
CA ALA A 74 1.45 4.63 4.03
C ALA A 74 1.21 5.07 2.58
N LEU A 75 -0.04 5.03 2.12
CA LEU A 75 -0.45 5.45 0.78
C LEU A 75 -0.23 6.96 0.56
N ASN A 76 -0.59 7.79 1.56
CA ASN A 76 -0.31 9.23 1.49
C ASN A 76 1.19 9.51 1.41
N CYS A 77 2.01 8.83 2.21
CA CYS A 77 3.46 8.96 2.16
C CYS A 77 4.01 8.57 0.78
N ALA A 78 3.60 7.41 0.25
CA ALA A 78 4.03 6.93 -1.06
C ALA A 78 3.61 7.90 -2.18
N ILE A 79 2.32 8.24 -2.27
CA ILE A 79 1.78 9.08 -3.34
C ILE A 79 2.42 10.48 -3.32
N ASN A 80 2.47 11.14 -2.15
CA ASN A 80 3.08 12.48 -2.05
C ASN A 80 4.60 12.47 -2.26
N GLY A 81 5.27 11.38 -1.94
CA GLY A 81 6.72 11.23 -2.13
C GLY A 81 7.12 10.90 -3.56
N LEU A 82 6.27 10.18 -4.30
CA LEU A 82 6.55 9.72 -5.65
C LEU A 82 6.10 10.69 -6.74
N VAL A 83 4.95 11.38 -6.52
CA VAL A 83 4.30 12.24 -7.53
C VAL A 83 4.78 13.68 -7.39
N ARG A 84 5.21 14.27 -8.50
CA ARG A 84 5.73 15.63 -8.60
C ARG A 84 4.71 16.57 -9.25
N PRO A 85 4.83 17.89 -9.07
CA PRO A 85 4.01 18.86 -9.79
C PRO A 85 4.06 18.64 -11.31
N GLY A 86 2.89 18.64 -11.94
CA GLY A 86 2.75 18.44 -13.40
C GLY A 86 2.84 17.00 -13.89
N ASP A 87 3.09 16.03 -13.01
CA ASP A 87 3.09 14.60 -13.38
C ASP A 87 1.71 14.13 -13.86
N ARG A 88 1.72 13.05 -14.64
CA ARG A 88 0.52 12.27 -14.99
C ARG A 88 0.50 10.98 -14.19
N VAL A 89 -0.65 10.69 -13.59
CA VAL A 89 -0.89 9.47 -12.79
C VAL A 89 -2.15 8.78 -13.32
N VAL A 90 -2.07 7.48 -13.51
CA VAL A 90 -3.23 6.65 -13.86
C VAL A 90 -3.67 5.90 -12.60
N THR A 91 -4.97 5.85 -12.37
CA THR A 91 -5.59 5.11 -11.25
C THR A 91 -6.89 4.45 -11.74
N THR A 92 -7.69 3.91 -10.82
CA THR A 92 -8.96 3.28 -11.17
C THR A 92 -10.14 3.88 -10.39
N VAL A 93 -11.34 3.65 -10.88
CA VAL A 93 -12.57 4.02 -10.16
C VAL A 93 -12.85 3.10 -8.95
N LEU A 94 -12.06 2.05 -8.76
CA LEU A 94 -12.22 1.05 -7.69
C LEU A 94 -11.43 1.41 -6.42
N GLU A 95 -10.70 2.52 -6.46
CA GLU A 95 -9.79 2.89 -5.38
C GLU A 95 -10.51 3.33 -4.10
N HIS A 96 -9.87 3.02 -2.98
CA HIS A 96 -10.28 3.58 -1.70
C HIS A 96 -9.94 5.08 -1.60
N ASN A 97 -10.65 5.80 -0.74
CA ASN A 97 -10.41 7.23 -0.47
C ASN A 97 -8.97 7.54 -0.02
N SER A 98 -8.27 6.58 0.55
CA SER A 98 -6.85 6.71 0.91
C SER A 98 -5.93 6.97 -0.28
N VAL A 99 -6.37 6.57 -1.49
CA VAL A 99 -5.70 6.83 -2.78
C VAL A 99 -6.30 8.07 -3.45
N LEU A 100 -7.63 8.13 -3.57
CA LEU A 100 -8.28 9.20 -4.33
C LEU A 100 -8.09 10.58 -3.73
N ARG A 101 -8.14 10.71 -2.39
CA ARG A 101 -7.99 12.03 -1.72
C ARG A 101 -6.62 12.66 -1.95
N PRO A 102 -5.48 11.99 -1.72
CA PRO A 102 -4.17 12.58 -2.02
C PRO A 102 -3.98 12.87 -3.51
N LEU A 103 -4.45 12.02 -4.43
CA LEU A 103 -4.38 12.28 -5.86
C LEU A 103 -5.18 13.51 -6.27
N ASN A 104 -6.43 13.64 -5.82
CA ASN A 104 -7.28 14.80 -6.09
C ASN A 104 -6.67 16.10 -5.53
N ARG A 105 -6.07 16.03 -4.34
CA ARG A 105 -5.35 17.17 -3.76
C ARG A 105 -4.15 17.58 -4.61
N LEU A 106 -3.34 16.61 -5.06
CA LEU A 106 -2.19 16.90 -5.93
C LEU A 106 -2.63 17.46 -7.29
N ALA A 107 -3.76 16.99 -7.82
CA ALA A 107 -4.34 17.58 -9.03
C ALA A 107 -4.72 19.06 -8.84
N ALA A 108 -5.40 19.36 -7.73
CA ALA A 108 -5.85 20.72 -7.44
C ALA A 108 -4.70 21.68 -7.09
N GLU A 109 -3.70 21.22 -6.31
CA GLU A 109 -2.66 22.10 -5.74
C GLU A 109 -1.38 22.12 -6.56
N ARG A 110 -1.08 21.06 -7.32
CA ARG A 110 0.21 20.88 -8.01
C ARG A 110 0.11 20.61 -9.50
N GLY A 111 -1.10 20.73 -10.08
CA GLY A 111 -1.32 20.53 -11.51
C GLY A 111 -1.04 19.10 -12.01
N VAL A 112 -1.18 18.11 -11.11
CA VAL A 112 -1.06 16.69 -11.48
C VAL A 112 -2.28 16.31 -12.31
N THR A 113 -2.06 15.61 -13.42
CA THR A 113 -3.14 15.04 -14.22
C THR A 113 -3.44 13.63 -13.71
N VAL A 114 -4.68 13.41 -13.25
CA VAL A 114 -5.15 12.10 -12.77
C VAL A 114 -6.16 11.53 -13.74
N GLU A 115 -5.85 10.38 -14.33
CA GLU A 115 -6.71 9.66 -15.27
C GLU A 115 -7.19 8.36 -14.61
N CYS A 116 -8.51 8.08 -14.70
CA CYS A 116 -9.12 6.93 -14.04
C CYS A 116 -9.62 5.92 -15.06
N ALA A 117 -9.13 4.68 -14.97
CA ALA A 117 -9.70 3.56 -15.68
C ALA A 117 -11.05 3.17 -15.05
N GLY A 118 -12.04 2.87 -15.90
CA GLY A 118 -13.37 2.48 -15.48
C GLY A 118 -13.49 1.01 -15.05
N CYS A 119 -14.70 0.61 -14.72
CA CYS A 119 -15.07 -0.79 -14.47
C CYS A 119 -16.39 -1.14 -15.15
N ASP A 120 -16.69 -2.42 -15.28
CA ASP A 120 -17.97 -2.92 -15.76
C ASP A 120 -19.07 -2.83 -14.68
N ALA A 121 -20.29 -3.21 -15.02
CA ALA A 121 -21.43 -3.20 -14.11
C ALA A 121 -21.28 -4.18 -12.92
N LEU A 122 -20.35 -5.11 -12.97
CA LEU A 122 -20.00 -6.04 -11.91
C LEU A 122 -18.80 -5.56 -11.08
N GLY A 123 -18.30 -4.35 -11.34
CA GLY A 123 -17.14 -3.77 -10.67
C GLY A 123 -15.81 -4.38 -11.06
N ARG A 124 -15.72 -5.07 -12.22
CA ARG A 124 -14.46 -5.59 -12.73
C ARG A 124 -13.74 -4.50 -13.50
N LEU A 125 -12.44 -4.33 -13.24
CA LEU A 125 -11.62 -3.32 -13.90
C LEU A 125 -11.63 -3.49 -15.43
N ASP A 126 -11.85 -2.40 -16.17
CA ASP A 126 -11.62 -2.35 -17.60
C ASP A 126 -10.12 -2.31 -17.89
N MET A 127 -9.53 -3.51 -18.01
CA MET A 127 -8.10 -3.65 -18.29
C MET A 127 -7.71 -3.03 -19.64
N ALA A 128 -8.57 -3.14 -20.66
CA ALA A 128 -8.30 -2.52 -21.95
C ALA A 128 -8.35 -0.99 -21.87
N GLY A 129 -9.24 -0.45 -21.03
CA GLY A 129 -9.27 0.98 -20.72
C GLY A 129 -8.03 1.43 -20.00
N LEU A 130 -7.57 0.66 -19.01
CA LEU A 130 -6.33 0.93 -18.29
C LEU A 130 -5.12 0.95 -19.24
N GLU A 131 -4.98 -0.06 -20.10
CA GLU A 131 -3.90 -0.17 -21.08
C GLU A 131 -3.84 1.06 -22.01
N ARG A 132 -4.98 1.58 -22.45
CA ARG A 132 -5.03 2.80 -23.29
C ARG A 132 -4.55 4.05 -22.55
N LEU A 133 -4.71 4.11 -21.23
CA LEU A 133 -4.26 5.23 -20.40
C LEU A 133 -2.78 5.12 -20.02
N VAL A 134 -2.26 3.89 -19.87
CA VAL A 134 -0.87 3.63 -19.48
C VAL A 134 0.05 3.82 -20.69
N THR A 135 0.49 5.05 -20.92
CA THR A 135 1.35 5.44 -22.03
C THR A 135 2.69 5.98 -21.51
N PRO A 136 3.75 6.01 -22.33
CA PRO A 136 5.01 6.63 -21.94
C PRO A 136 4.83 8.06 -21.42
N GLY A 137 5.56 8.41 -20.37
CA GLY A 137 5.49 9.72 -19.73
C GLY A 137 4.53 9.81 -18.54
N ILE A 138 3.80 8.75 -18.19
CA ILE A 138 3.12 8.68 -16.90
C ILE A 138 4.13 8.44 -15.77
N ARG A 139 3.86 9.03 -14.60
CA ARG A 139 4.71 8.88 -13.42
C ARG A 139 4.46 7.57 -12.69
N ALA A 140 3.18 7.25 -12.48
CA ALA A 140 2.78 6.08 -11.73
C ALA A 140 1.40 5.57 -12.16
N VAL A 141 1.19 4.27 -12.00
CA VAL A 141 -0.12 3.62 -11.92
C VAL A 141 -0.38 3.30 -10.45
N VAL A 142 -1.53 3.73 -9.91
CA VAL A 142 -1.94 3.44 -8.53
C VAL A 142 -3.19 2.59 -8.58
N VAL A 143 -3.16 1.39 -8.00
CA VAL A 143 -4.23 0.40 -8.15
C VAL A 143 -4.49 -0.35 -6.85
N THR A 144 -5.77 -0.59 -6.52
CA THR A 144 -6.15 -1.50 -5.44
C THR A 144 -6.01 -2.95 -5.89
N HIS A 145 -5.52 -3.83 -5.01
CA HIS A 145 -5.45 -5.28 -5.28
C HIS A 145 -6.83 -5.92 -5.18
N ALA A 146 -7.62 -5.54 -4.19
CA ALA A 146 -8.99 -6.03 -4.03
C ALA A 146 -9.90 -4.89 -3.56
N SER A 147 -11.03 -4.70 -4.26
CA SER A 147 -11.98 -3.66 -3.89
C SER A 147 -12.67 -3.99 -2.56
N ASN A 148 -12.62 -3.06 -1.62
CA ASN A 148 -13.34 -3.16 -0.35
C ASN A 148 -14.88 -3.06 -0.50
N VAL A 149 -15.35 -2.62 -1.66
CA VAL A 149 -16.79 -2.46 -1.96
C VAL A 149 -17.34 -3.68 -2.69
N THR A 150 -16.67 -4.13 -3.73
CA THR A 150 -17.17 -5.23 -4.60
C THR A 150 -16.54 -6.57 -4.29
N GLY A 151 -15.37 -6.61 -3.63
CA GLY A 151 -14.59 -7.83 -3.41
C GLY A 151 -13.88 -8.34 -4.66
N ASN A 152 -13.99 -7.64 -5.79
CA ASN A 152 -13.28 -8.03 -7.00
C ASN A 152 -11.76 -7.87 -6.82
N VAL A 153 -11.01 -8.84 -7.30
CA VAL A 153 -9.55 -8.87 -7.28
C VAL A 153 -9.02 -8.42 -8.64
N VAL A 154 -8.05 -7.51 -8.60
CA VAL A 154 -7.36 -6.99 -9.79
C VAL A 154 -6.09 -7.81 -10.02
N ASP A 155 -5.79 -8.15 -11.28
CA ASP A 155 -4.50 -8.73 -11.67
C ASP A 155 -3.40 -7.66 -11.61
N VAL A 156 -2.88 -7.44 -10.40
CA VAL A 156 -1.84 -6.43 -10.16
C VAL A 156 -0.51 -6.78 -10.82
N ALA A 157 -0.26 -8.04 -11.15
CA ALA A 157 0.94 -8.44 -11.89
C ALA A 157 0.88 -7.89 -13.31
N CYS A 158 -0.25 -8.10 -14.01
CA CYS A 158 -0.48 -7.53 -15.32
C CYS A 158 -0.41 -5.99 -15.31
N VAL A 159 -1.01 -5.34 -14.30
CA VAL A 159 -0.93 -3.88 -14.15
C VAL A 159 0.50 -3.40 -13.95
N ALA A 160 1.30 -4.11 -13.14
CA ALA A 160 2.70 -3.77 -12.92
C ALA A 160 3.54 -3.92 -14.19
N GLU A 161 3.32 -4.98 -14.98
CA GLU A 161 3.98 -5.17 -16.28
C GLU A 161 3.67 -4.02 -17.24
N LEU A 162 2.40 -3.62 -17.36
CA LEU A 162 1.98 -2.47 -18.17
C LEU A 162 2.66 -1.17 -17.70
N ALA A 163 2.64 -0.90 -16.40
CA ALA A 163 3.26 0.29 -15.84
C ALA A 163 4.77 0.32 -16.13
N HIS A 164 5.47 -0.77 -15.88
CA HIS A 164 6.91 -0.86 -16.08
C HIS A 164 7.29 -0.77 -17.57
N ALA A 165 6.51 -1.36 -18.46
CA ALA A 165 6.71 -1.21 -19.91
C ALA A 165 6.59 0.25 -20.38
N ALA A 166 5.75 1.05 -19.73
CA ALA A 166 5.63 2.48 -19.96
C ALA A 166 6.69 3.34 -19.23
N GLY A 167 7.59 2.72 -18.47
CA GLY A 167 8.60 3.41 -17.63
C GLY A 167 8.02 4.04 -16.36
N ALA A 168 6.81 3.65 -15.96
CA ALA A 168 6.12 4.14 -14.78
C ALA A 168 6.32 3.27 -13.55
N LEU A 169 6.08 3.86 -12.37
CA LEU A 169 5.99 3.11 -11.11
C LEU A 169 4.60 2.46 -10.99
N CYS A 170 4.54 1.30 -10.34
CA CYS A 170 3.29 0.68 -9.93
C CYS A 170 3.16 0.76 -8.40
N VAL A 171 2.08 1.38 -7.91
CA VAL A 171 1.75 1.46 -6.48
C VAL A 171 0.50 0.63 -6.25
N VAL A 172 0.60 -0.37 -5.39
CA VAL A 172 -0.51 -1.30 -5.11
C VAL A 172 -1.01 -1.09 -3.68
N ASP A 173 -2.31 -0.77 -3.55
CA ASP A 173 -3.01 -0.85 -2.27
C ASP A 173 -3.44 -2.31 -2.04
N ALA A 174 -2.77 -2.99 -1.14
CA ALA A 174 -3.03 -4.40 -0.79
C ALA A 174 -3.59 -4.57 0.63
N SER A 175 -4.35 -3.57 1.10
CA SER A 175 -4.96 -3.54 2.43
C SER A 175 -6.01 -4.62 2.64
#